data_8e24550778be91c7496adb767fa54c50
#
_entry.id   8e24550778be91c7496adb767fa54c50
#
_cell.length_a   1.000
_cell.length_b   1.000
_cell.length_c   1.000
_cell.angle_alpha   90.00
_cell.angle_beta   90.00
_cell.angle_gamma   90.00
#
_symmetry.space_group_name_H-M   'P 1'
#
loop_
_entity.id
_entity.type
_entity.pdbx_description
1 polymer ?
#
loop_
_entity_poly.entity_id
_entity_poly.type
_entity_poly.pdbx_seq_one_letter_code
_entity_poly.pdbx_strand_id
1 'polypeptide(L)'
;MHLNNVAHRYVHCRLTLVSLFYDLNSDCTHENIMLDPSNMYPESFHPVNMGRSKDFRHKAKGHSRTWRPTRYLLIDFGLSRRYDPANGPPLDKPVRGGDKSAPEHQDGNTLCDPFPTDVYYLGNLVRKHYIKVCHFVRF
;
A
#
# COMPACT_ATOMS: atom_id res chain seq x y z
N MET A 1 -16.38 -17.87 -19.68
CA MET A 1 -17.19 -17.37 -18.57
C MET A 1 -16.47 -17.57 -17.21
N HIS A 2 -15.16 -17.22 -17.08
CA HIS A 2 -14.38 -17.47 -15.86
C HIS A 2 -13.39 -16.36 -15.48
N LEU A 3 -13.45 -15.20 -16.12
CA LEU A 3 -12.51 -14.11 -15.85
C LEU A 3 -12.97 -13.12 -14.77
N ASN A 4 -14.25 -13.12 -14.42
CA ASN A 4 -14.80 -12.16 -13.44
C ASN A 4 -14.57 -12.55 -11.96
N ASN A 5 -14.12 -13.77 -11.69
CA ASN A 5 -13.93 -14.24 -10.30
C ASN A 5 -12.54 -13.96 -9.72
N VAL A 6 -11.57 -13.61 -10.53
CA VAL A 6 -10.21 -13.33 -10.07
C VAL A 6 -10.10 -11.89 -9.55
N ALA A 7 -10.71 -10.93 -10.22
CA ALA A 7 -10.68 -9.53 -9.81
C ALA A 7 -11.42 -9.28 -8.47
N HIS A 8 -12.54 -9.99 -8.22
CA HIS A 8 -13.31 -9.82 -6.98
C HIS A 8 -12.65 -10.38 -5.72
N ARG A 9 -11.68 -11.28 -5.85
CA ARG A 9 -10.94 -11.84 -4.69
C ARG A 9 -9.77 -10.99 -4.23
N TYR A 10 -9.27 -10.08 -5.06
CA TYR A 10 -8.15 -9.20 -4.70
C TYR A 10 -8.55 -7.97 -3.89
N VAL A 11 -9.83 -7.62 -3.83
CA VAL A 11 -10.32 -6.41 -3.15
C VAL A 11 -10.66 -6.66 -1.67
N HIS A 12 -10.54 -7.89 -1.16
CA HIS A 12 -10.59 -8.14 0.28
C HIS A 12 -9.24 -7.93 0.98
N CYS A 13 -8.36 -7.13 0.40
CA CYS A 13 -7.41 -6.40 1.19
C CYS A 13 -8.24 -5.44 2.05
N ARG A 14 -8.52 -5.80 3.30
CA ARG A 14 -8.84 -4.82 4.32
C ARG A 14 -7.59 -3.94 4.47
N LEU A 15 -7.42 -3.02 3.56
CA LEU A 15 -6.88 -1.73 3.92
C LEU A 15 -7.85 -1.25 4.98
N THR A 16 -7.57 -1.54 6.22
CA THR A 16 -8.08 -0.74 7.30
C THR A 16 -7.43 0.60 7.06
N LEU A 17 -8.02 1.36 6.15
CA LEU A 17 -7.80 2.78 6.07
C LEU A 17 -8.18 3.28 7.46
N VAL A 18 -7.19 3.32 8.33
CA VAL A 18 -7.26 4.06 9.59
C VAL A 18 -7.23 5.52 9.17
N SER A 19 -8.29 5.94 8.54
CA SER A 19 -8.57 7.34 8.39
C SER A 19 -10.06 7.50 8.26
N LEU A 20 -10.76 7.24 9.32
CA LEU A 20 -12.13 7.67 9.44
C LEU A 20 -12.22 9.16 9.80
N PHE A 21 -11.14 9.82 10.21
CA PHE A 21 -11.19 11.21 10.64
C PHE A 21 -9.84 11.91 10.45
N TYR A 22 -9.67 12.64 9.34
CA TYR A 22 -8.68 13.70 9.19
C TYR A 22 -7.20 13.35 9.46
N ASP A 23 -6.85 12.07 9.41
CA ASP A 23 -5.46 11.62 9.44
C ASP A 23 -4.96 11.43 8.02
N LEU A 24 -3.95 12.15 7.65
CA LEU A 24 -3.27 12.08 6.36
C LEU A 24 -2.01 11.23 6.50
N ASN A 25 -1.78 10.28 5.60
CA ASN A 25 -0.51 9.54 5.58
C ASN A 25 0.60 10.34 4.91
N SER A 26 0.30 11.05 3.85
CA SER A 26 1.23 11.86 3.05
C SER A 26 2.31 11.09 2.27
N ASP A 27 2.43 9.77 2.44
CA ASP A 27 3.43 8.96 1.73
C ASP A 27 2.99 7.50 1.53
N CYS A 28 1.76 7.32 1.03
CA CYS A 28 1.20 5.99 0.73
C CYS A 28 1.81 5.42 -0.57
N THR A 29 3.11 5.14 -0.53
CA THR A 29 3.86 4.53 -1.65
C THR A 29 4.07 3.03 -1.43
N HIS A 30 4.54 2.32 -2.47
CA HIS A 30 4.70 0.86 -2.35
C HIS A 30 5.84 0.48 -1.39
N GLU A 31 6.82 1.35 -1.19
CA GLU A 31 7.91 1.20 -0.23
C GLU A 31 7.40 1.21 1.21
N ASN A 32 6.30 1.92 1.45
CA ASN A 32 5.70 2.09 2.77
C ASN A 32 4.54 1.11 3.03
N ILE A 33 4.40 0.07 2.19
CA ILE A 33 3.42 -0.99 2.36
C ILE A 33 4.13 -2.32 2.59
N MET A 34 3.99 -2.87 3.78
CA MET A 34 4.52 -4.17 4.14
C MET A 34 3.45 -5.25 4.09
N LEU A 35 3.85 -6.43 3.61
CA LEU A 35 3.04 -7.63 3.67
C LEU A 35 3.27 -8.31 5.02
N ASP A 36 2.18 -8.62 5.74
CA ASP A 36 2.24 -9.52 6.90
C ASP A 36 2.31 -10.97 6.41
N PRO A 37 3.45 -11.66 6.53
CA PRO A 37 3.65 -12.99 5.97
C PRO A 37 3.11 -14.12 6.86
N SER A 38 2.56 -13.82 8.03
CA SER A 38 2.20 -14.82 9.05
C SER A 38 1.25 -15.90 8.53
N ASN A 39 0.25 -15.49 7.74
CA ASN A 39 -0.67 -16.45 7.14
C ASN A 39 -0.04 -17.29 6.03
N MET A 40 0.94 -16.73 5.32
CA MET A 40 1.61 -17.43 4.21
C MET A 40 2.63 -18.44 4.73
N TYR A 41 3.30 -18.13 5.82
CA TYR A 41 4.39 -18.93 6.38
C TYR A 41 4.11 -19.28 7.85
N PRO A 42 3.25 -20.26 8.13
CA PRO A 42 2.86 -20.59 9.51
C PRO A 42 4.04 -21.10 10.36
N GLU A 43 5.05 -21.74 9.72
CA GLU A 43 6.28 -22.16 10.38
C GLU A 43 7.39 -21.10 10.32
N SER A 44 7.06 -19.87 9.82
CA SER A 44 8.02 -18.80 9.59
C SER A 44 9.04 -19.13 8.48
N PHE A 45 9.98 -18.23 8.23
CA PHE A 45 11.03 -18.34 7.23
C PHE A 45 12.31 -17.64 7.72
N HIS A 46 13.40 -17.86 7.01
CA HIS A 46 14.66 -17.21 7.34
C HIS A 46 14.64 -15.72 6.92
N PRO A 47 15.00 -14.77 7.80
CA PRO A 47 14.83 -13.33 7.55
C PRO A 47 15.61 -12.80 6.33
N VAL A 48 16.74 -13.43 6.00
CA VAL A 48 17.55 -13.03 4.84
C VAL A 48 17.14 -13.78 3.57
N ASN A 49 16.55 -14.97 3.68
CA ASN A 49 16.12 -15.77 2.53
C ASN A 49 14.77 -16.41 2.80
N MET A 50 13.71 -15.76 2.32
CA MET A 50 12.33 -16.20 2.51
C MET A 50 12.01 -17.58 1.91
N GLY A 51 12.85 -18.10 1.04
CA GLY A 51 12.73 -19.47 0.51
C GLY A 51 13.24 -20.57 1.45
N ARG A 52 13.84 -20.20 2.59
CA ARG A 52 14.42 -21.12 3.55
C ARG A 52 13.68 -21.12 4.89
N SER A 53 13.67 -22.28 5.56
CA SER A 53 13.21 -22.41 6.94
C SER A 53 14.03 -21.54 7.87
N LYS A 54 13.48 -21.22 9.04
CA LYS A 54 14.11 -20.34 10.03
C LYS A 54 15.53 -20.76 10.40
N ASP A 55 15.80 -22.07 10.45
CA ASP A 55 17.10 -22.67 10.72
C ASP A 55 17.99 -22.82 9.48
N PHE A 56 17.54 -22.35 8.33
CA PHE A 56 18.21 -22.43 7.02
C PHE A 56 18.41 -23.84 6.44
N ARG A 57 17.94 -24.91 7.11
CA ARG A 57 18.19 -26.30 6.72
C ARG A 57 17.30 -26.80 5.57
N HIS A 58 16.06 -26.31 5.52
CA HIS A 58 15.05 -26.78 4.58
C HIS A 58 14.46 -25.63 3.76
N LYS A 59 13.62 -25.96 2.77
CA LYS A 59 12.78 -24.97 2.13
C LYS A 59 11.72 -24.48 3.13
N ALA A 60 11.41 -23.18 3.12
CA ALA A 60 10.30 -22.66 3.87
C ALA A 60 8.99 -23.25 3.33
N LYS A 61 8.12 -23.68 4.23
CA LYS A 61 6.78 -24.14 3.89
C LYS A 61 5.86 -22.93 3.80
N GLY A 62 5.53 -22.55 2.59
CA GLY A 62 4.70 -21.37 2.34
C GLY A 62 3.44 -21.68 1.54
N HIS A 63 2.43 -20.84 1.70
CA HIS A 63 1.20 -20.84 0.93
C HIS A 63 1.16 -19.62 0.00
N SER A 64 0.44 -19.73 -1.11
CA SER A 64 0.21 -18.55 -1.96
C SER A 64 -0.77 -17.59 -1.31
N ARG A 65 -0.69 -16.30 -1.68
CA ARG A 65 -1.64 -15.26 -1.25
C ARG A 65 -3.08 -15.57 -1.64
N THR A 66 -3.30 -16.35 -2.69
CA THR A 66 -4.63 -16.80 -3.11
C THR A 66 -5.22 -17.81 -2.12
N TRP A 67 -4.41 -18.73 -1.61
CA TRP A 67 -4.81 -19.73 -0.63
C TRP A 67 -4.93 -19.17 0.79
N ARG A 68 -4.00 -18.30 1.17
CA ARG A 68 -3.93 -17.67 2.49
C ARG A 68 -3.87 -16.16 2.32
N PRO A 69 -5.02 -15.49 2.26
CA PRO A 69 -5.07 -14.03 2.20
C PRO A 69 -4.29 -13.42 3.34
N THR A 70 -3.45 -12.44 3.02
CA THR A 70 -2.59 -11.76 3.97
C THR A 70 -3.05 -10.33 4.17
N ARG A 71 -2.59 -9.70 5.25
CA ARG A 71 -2.81 -8.28 5.51
C ARG A 71 -1.64 -7.48 4.94
N TYR A 72 -1.95 -6.26 4.53
CA TYR A 72 -0.96 -5.26 4.20
C TYR A 72 -1.02 -4.18 5.26
N LEU A 73 0.14 -3.73 5.68
CA LEU A 73 0.32 -2.73 6.73
C LEU A 73 1.01 -1.53 6.12
N LEU A 74 0.48 -0.34 6.40
CA LEU A 74 1.19 0.89 6.14
C LEU A 74 2.23 1.09 7.23
N ILE A 75 3.40 1.55 6.83
CA ILE A 75 4.52 1.89 7.71
C ILE A 75 5.01 3.30 7.38
N ASP A 76 5.93 3.82 8.17
CA ASP A 76 6.56 5.13 7.99
C ASP A 76 5.54 6.30 8.00
N PHE A 77 5.03 6.58 9.17
CA PHE A 77 4.13 7.71 9.41
C PHE A 77 4.87 9.03 9.70
N GLY A 78 6.16 9.14 9.36
CA GLY A 78 6.97 10.32 9.63
C GLY A 78 6.48 11.59 8.97
N LEU A 79 5.77 11.49 7.84
CA LEU A 79 5.15 12.61 7.12
C LEU A 79 3.67 12.77 7.41
N SER A 80 3.08 11.88 8.21
CA SER A 80 1.66 11.88 8.51
C SER A 80 1.25 13.08 9.36
N ARG A 81 0.07 13.60 9.09
CA ARG A 81 -0.49 14.75 9.81
C ARG A 81 -1.93 14.48 10.19
N ARG A 82 -2.30 15.01 11.34
CA ARG A 82 -3.68 15.02 11.80
C ARG A 82 -4.24 16.44 11.70
N TYR A 83 -5.43 16.56 11.12
CA TYR A 83 -6.16 17.82 11.01
C TYR A 83 -7.40 17.78 11.88
N ASP A 84 -7.70 18.90 12.52
CA ASP A 84 -8.92 19.02 13.31
C ASP A 84 -10.06 19.51 12.41
N PRO A 85 -11.18 18.75 12.32
CA PRO A 85 -12.34 19.13 11.52
C PRO A 85 -12.95 20.46 11.93
N ALA A 86 -12.80 20.87 13.18
CA ALA A 86 -13.31 22.14 13.68
C ALA A 86 -12.65 23.35 13.01
N ASN A 87 -11.45 23.18 12.44
CA ASN A 87 -10.72 24.26 11.76
C ASN A 87 -11.09 24.40 10.26
N GLY A 88 -12.06 23.63 9.78
CA GLY A 88 -12.47 23.62 8.38
C GLY A 88 -11.55 22.78 7.48
N PRO A 89 -11.69 22.89 6.14
CA PRO A 89 -10.85 22.12 5.19
C PRO A 89 -9.37 22.47 5.36
N PRO A 90 -8.50 21.47 5.46
CA PRO A 90 -7.07 21.72 5.59
C PRO A 90 -6.49 22.31 4.31
N LEU A 91 -5.64 23.30 4.45
CA LEU A 91 -4.83 23.85 3.38
C LEU A 91 -3.38 23.81 3.80
N ASP A 92 -2.56 23.03 3.10
CA ASP A 92 -1.17 22.87 3.43
C ASP A 92 -0.31 22.82 2.16
N LYS A 93 0.99 23.00 2.33
CA LYS A 93 1.92 22.81 1.21
C LYS A 93 2.01 21.31 0.89
N PRO A 94 2.13 20.95 -0.41
CA PRO A 94 2.33 19.56 -0.79
C PRO A 94 3.51 18.94 -0.05
N VAL A 95 3.26 17.83 0.63
CA VAL A 95 4.33 17.09 1.30
C VAL A 95 5.10 16.29 0.25
N ARG A 96 6.40 16.52 0.15
CA ARG A 96 7.27 15.83 -0.81
C ARG A 96 7.62 14.44 -0.30
N GLY A 97 6.68 13.49 -0.43
CA GLY A 97 6.89 12.08 -0.21
C GLY A 97 7.58 11.37 -1.38
N GLY A 98 7.52 10.04 -1.41
CA GLY A 98 8.18 9.22 -2.43
C GLY A 98 7.63 9.40 -3.85
N ASP A 99 6.32 9.56 -4.03
CA ASP A 99 5.70 9.77 -5.34
C ASP A 99 5.47 11.25 -5.65
N LYS A 100 6.35 11.81 -6.46
CA LYS A 100 6.32 13.23 -6.87
C LYS A 100 5.44 13.48 -8.11
N SER A 101 4.71 12.49 -8.59
CA SER A 101 3.92 12.62 -9.81
C SER A 101 2.52 13.20 -9.57
N ALA A 102 2.13 13.47 -8.32
CA ALA A 102 0.87 14.11 -8.02
C ALA A 102 0.82 15.53 -8.60
N PRO A 103 -0.33 15.97 -9.13
CA PRO A 103 -0.48 17.29 -9.75
C PRO A 103 -0.07 18.44 -8.84
N GLU A 104 -0.35 18.34 -7.55
CA GLU A 104 -0.07 19.34 -6.54
C GLU A 104 1.45 19.60 -6.35
N HIS A 105 2.29 18.63 -6.73
CA HIS A 105 3.74 18.77 -6.68
C HIS A 105 4.32 19.61 -7.83
N GLN A 106 3.54 19.83 -8.89
CA GLN A 106 4.01 20.57 -10.07
C GLN A 106 4.19 22.07 -9.74
N ASP A 107 3.31 22.62 -8.92
CA ASP A 107 3.34 24.04 -8.54
C ASP A 107 4.07 24.33 -7.21
N GLY A 108 4.43 23.34 -6.46
CA GLY A 108 5.36 23.31 -5.33
C GLY A 108 5.16 24.26 -4.15
N ASN A 109 4.43 25.36 -4.30
CA ASN A 109 4.23 26.40 -3.29
C ASN A 109 2.77 26.78 -3.03
N THR A 110 1.85 26.29 -3.84
CA THR A 110 0.43 26.58 -3.66
C THR A 110 -0.13 25.72 -2.53
N LEU A 111 -0.85 26.35 -1.60
CA LEU A 111 -1.57 25.60 -0.56
C LEU A 111 -2.70 24.81 -1.22
N CYS A 112 -2.82 23.56 -0.90
CA CYS A 112 -3.84 22.66 -1.42
C CYS A 112 -4.43 21.79 -0.31
N ASP A 113 -5.58 21.19 -0.60
CA ASP A 113 -6.13 20.13 0.24
C ASP A 113 -5.23 18.89 0.10
N PRO A 114 -4.64 18.37 1.19
CA PRO A 114 -3.70 17.27 1.11
C PRO A 114 -4.36 15.89 0.95
N PHE A 115 -5.66 15.74 1.23
CA PHE A 115 -6.33 14.44 1.14
C PHE A 115 -6.43 13.88 -0.29
N PRO A 116 -6.75 14.66 -1.34
CA PRO A 116 -6.70 14.20 -2.72
C PRO A 116 -5.33 13.62 -3.12
N THR A 117 -4.24 14.15 -2.57
CA THR A 117 -2.89 13.68 -2.84
C THR A 117 -2.69 12.24 -2.33
N ASP A 118 -3.17 11.91 -1.14
CA ASP A 118 -3.13 10.53 -0.62
C ASP A 118 -3.95 9.56 -1.48
N VAL A 119 -5.12 9.99 -1.93
CA VAL A 119 -5.95 9.20 -2.86
C VAL A 119 -5.22 8.98 -4.18
N TYR A 120 -4.54 10.01 -4.68
CA TYR A 120 -3.71 9.90 -5.89
C TYR A 120 -2.57 8.88 -5.71
N TYR A 121 -1.84 8.93 -4.61
CA TYR A 121 -0.75 7.99 -4.33
C TYR A 121 -1.24 6.55 -4.33
N LEU A 122 -2.36 6.29 -3.65
CA LEU A 122 -2.94 4.96 -3.61
C LEU A 122 -3.41 4.49 -5.01
N GLY A 123 -4.07 5.35 -5.76
CA GLY A 123 -4.48 5.07 -7.13
C GLY A 123 -3.29 4.80 -8.06
N ASN A 124 -2.23 5.59 -7.94
CA ASN A 124 -1.01 5.45 -8.72
C ASN A 124 -0.23 4.16 -8.37
N LEU A 125 -0.21 3.79 -7.10
CA LEU A 125 0.32 2.52 -6.63
C LEU A 125 -0.40 1.34 -7.31
N VAL A 126 -1.73 1.32 -7.26
CA VAL A 126 -2.52 0.28 -7.91
C VAL A 126 -2.26 0.25 -9.41
N ARG A 127 -2.25 1.40 -10.06
CA ARG A 127 -1.97 1.50 -11.49
C ARG A 127 -0.59 0.98 -11.87
N LYS A 128 0.46 1.38 -11.14
CA LYS A 128 1.86 1.02 -11.45
C LYS A 128 2.18 -0.44 -11.15
N HIS A 129 1.74 -0.94 -10.02
CA HIS A 129 2.20 -2.23 -9.49
C HIS A 129 1.23 -3.39 -9.71
N TYR A 130 -0.04 -3.11 -10.00
CA TYR A 130 -1.04 -4.14 -10.21
C TYR A 130 -1.58 -4.16 -11.64
N ILE A 131 -2.05 -3.03 -12.16
CA ILE A 131 -2.69 -2.99 -13.47
C ILE A 131 -1.66 -3.15 -14.59
N LYS A 132 -0.57 -2.36 -14.56
CA LYS A 132 0.46 -2.43 -15.62
C LYS A 132 1.19 -3.77 -15.64
N VAL A 133 1.41 -4.39 -14.49
CA VAL A 133 2.05 -5.71 -14.40
C VAL A 133 1.16 -6.80 -15.00
N CYS A 134 -0.16 -6.73 -14.83
CA CYS A 134 -1.08 -7.69 -15.44
C CYS A 134 -1.09 -7.63 -16.99
N HIS A 135 -0.73 -6.51 -17.61
CA HIS A 135 -0.62 -6.41 -19.06
C HIS A 135 0.61 -7.13 -19.65
N PHE A 136 1.64 -7.41 -18.82
CA PHE A 136 2.83 -8.13 -19.28
C PHE A 136 2.69 -9.66 -19.21
N VAL A 137 1.69 -10.17 -18.51
CA VAL A 137 1.39 -11.61 -18.46
C VAL A 137 0.29 -11.91 -19.47
N ARG A 138 0.60 -11.77 -20.75
CA ARG A 138 -0.17 -12.45 -21.80
C ARG A 138 0.40 -13.86 -21.91
N PHE A 139 -0.40 -14.82 -21.49
CA PHE A 139 -0.22 -16.24 -21.86
C PHE A 139 -0.49 -16.44 -23.35
#